data_a295b1e1a26734a87c2ec0abf4fee53e
#
_entry.id   a295b1e1a26734a87c2ec0abf4fee53e
#
_cell.length_a   1.000
_cell.length_b   1.000
_cell.length_c   1.000
_cell.angle_alpha   90.00
_cell.angle_beta   90.00
_cell.angle_gamma   90.00
#
_symmetry.space_group_name_H-M   'P 1'
#
loop_
_entity.id
_entity.type
_entity.pdbx_description
1 polymer ?
#
loop_
_entity_poly.entity_id
_entity_poly.type
_entity_poly.pdbx_seq_one_letter_code
_entity_poly.pdbx_strand_id
1 'polypeptide(L)'
;MTPARFIAPLSLALLSACAQTPKNIVSIDSQSDCPLSLKAGQTLILTLPSNPTTGFRWLTQNPAQDILRSLGPEVYANGGNKEMIGSGGESVWRFKAAQAGSGHLLMVYQQPWAPEVPAEQTFDCSIKVN
;
A
#
# COMPACT_ATOMS: atom_id res chain seq x y z
N MET A 1 53.21 -4.81 52.06
CA MET A 1 52.71 -3.86 51.09
C MET A 1 51.90 -4.62 50.02
N THR A 2 50.60 -4.57 50.11
CA THR A 2 49.77 -5.21 49.16
C THR A 2 49.40 -4.18 48.06
N PRO A 3 49.74 -4.44 46.79
CA PRO A 3 49.31 -3.55 45.73
C PRO A 3 47.83 -3.67 45.61
N ALA A 4 47.13 -2.54 45.65
CA ALA A 4 45.72 -2.48 45.41
C ALA A 4 45.48 -2.83 43.94
N ARG A 5 44.81 -3.92 43.72
CA ARG A 5 44.33 -4.27 42.37
C ARG A 5 43.01 -3.57 42.14
N PHE A 6 43.06 -2.54 41.35
CA PHE A 6 41.85 -1.91 40.86
C PHE A 6 41.31 -2.74 39.69
N ILE A 7 40.28 -3.52 39.97
CA ILE A 7 39.52 -4.17 38.91
C ILE A 7 38.51 -3.13 38.46
N ALA A 8 38.77 -2.49 37.34
CA ALA A 8 37.79 -1.65 36.71
C ALA A 8 36.65 -2.55 36.17
N PRO A 9 35.40 -2.35 36.58
CA PRO A 9 34.32 -3.08 35.97
C PRO A 9 34.18 -2.60 34.53
N LEU A 10 34.42 -3.51 33.62
CA LEU A 10 34.12 -3.30 32.20
C LEU A 10 32.62 -3.30 32.08
N SER A 11 32.00 -2.14 32.15
CA SER A 11 30.59 -1.98 31.86
C SER A 11 30.39 -2.22 30.37
N LEU A 12 30.01 -3.43 30.00
CA LEU A 12 29.56 -3.75 28.69
C LEU A 12 28.16 -3.11 28.53
N ALA A 13 28.12 -1.90 28.01
CA ALA A 13 26.87 -1.29 27.58
C ALA A 13 26.40 -2.06 26.35
N LEU A 14 25.50 -2.99 26.56
CA LEU A 14 24.75 -3.62 25.48
C LEU A 14 23.81 -2.55 24.93
N LEU A 15 24.30 -1.82 23.95
CA LEU A 15 23.45 -1.02 23.08
C LEU A 15 22.62 -1.99 22.22
N SER A 16 21.49 -2.41 22.76
CA SER A 16 20.48 -3.03 21.92
C SER A 16 19.91 -1.95 21.03
N ALA A 17 20.56 -1.75 19.88
CA ALA A 17 19.97 -0.99 18.81
C ALA A 17 18.76 -1.77 18.33
N CYS A 18 17.55 -1.37 18.75
CA CYS A 18 16.33 -1.74 18.05
C CYS A 18 16.42 -1.10 16.68
N ALA A 19 17.03 -1.81 15.74
CA ALA A 19 16.94 -1.47 14.33
C ALA A 19 15.46 -1.61 13.96
N GLN A 20 14.76 -0.48 13.94
CA GLN A 20 13.44 -0.46 13.33
C GLN A 20 13.65 -0.72 11.85
N THR A 21 13.45 -1.98 11.44
CA THR A 21 13.33 -2.32 10.02
C THR A 21 12.19 -1.48 9.46
N PRO A 22 12.44 -0.68 8.39
CA PRO A 22 11.36 0.03 7.74
C PRO A 22 10.27 -0.98 7.38
N LYS A 23 9.02 -0.62 7.65
CA LYS A 23 7.89 -1.48 7.30
C LYS A 23 7.97 -1.79 5.81
N ASN A 24 8.07 -3.08 5.46
CA ASN A 24 8.12 -3.51 4.08
C ASN A 24 6.76 -3.38 3.37
N ILE A 25 5.70 -3.13 4.14
CA ILE A 25 4.34 -3.04 3.63
C ILE A 25 3.76 -1.68 4.00
N VAL A 26 3.26 -0.99 2.99
CA VAL A 26 2.53 0.27 3.12
C VAL A 26 1.11 0.03 2.64
N SER A 27 0.14 0.28 3.51
CA SER A 27 -1.28 0.12 3.19
C SER A 27 -1.95 1.49 3.10
N ILE A 28 -2.70 1.71 2.04
CA ILE A 28 -3.50 2.92 1.83
C ILE A 28 -4.94 2.54 1.45
N ASP A 29 -5.88 3.38 1.81
CA ASP A 29 -7.30 3.14 1.58
C ASP A 29 -8.08 4.37 1.14
N SER A 30 -7.42 5.50 0.97
CA SER A 30 -8.12 6.73 0.57
C SER A 30 -7.21 7.69 -0.19
N GLN A 31 -7.85 8.60 -0.92
CA GLN A 31 -7.17 9.67 -1.64
C GLN A 31 -6.34 10.56 -0.71
N SER A 32 -6.74 10.67 0.56
CA SER A 32 -6.01 11.48 1.55
C SER A 32 -4.65 10.91 1.93
N ASP A 33 -4.38 9.64 1.62
CA ASP A 33 -3.07 9.04 1.83
C ASP A 33 -2.05 9.46 0.76
N CYS A 34 -2.50 10.14 -0.27
CA CYS A 34 -1.68 10.59 -1.39
C CYS A 34 -1.35 12.09 -1.29
N PRO A 35 -0.22 12.55 -1.77
CA PRO A 35 0.83 11.80 -2.47
C PRO A 35 1.58 10.85 -1.56
N LEU A 36 2.19 9.83 -2.16
CA LEU A 36 2.81 8.74 -1.43
C LEU A 36 4.29 8.62 -1.78
N SER A 37 5.13 8.44 -0.77
CA SER A 37 6.55 8.12 -0.95
C SER A 37 6.82 6.70 -0.51
N LEU A 38 7.42 5.92 -1.39
CA LEU A 38 7.81 4.53 -1.13
C LEU A 38 9.31 4.37 -1.28
N LYS A 39 9.84 3.37 -0.62
CA LYS A 39 11.20 2.89 -0.86
C LYS A 39 11.18 1.70 -1.79
N ALA A 40 12.13 1.60 -2.69
CA ALA A 40 12.28 0.44 -3.56
C ALA A 40 12.32 -0.84 -2.71
N GLY A 41 11.54 -1.83 -3.11
CA GLY A 41 11.40 -3.09 -2.38
C GLY A 41 10.19 -3.16 -1.46
N GLN A 42 9.55 -2.03 -1.13
CA GLN A 42 8.31 -2.05 -0.34
C GLN A 42 7.13 -2.59 -1.16
N THR A 43 6.18 -3.15 -0.45
CA THR A 43 4.89 -3.58 -1.02
C THR A 43 3.83 -2.55 -0.68
N LEU A 44 3.11 -2.09 -1.70
CA LEU A 44 1.95 -1.22 -1.55
C LEU A 44 0.68 -2.06 -1.62
N ILE A 45 -0.18 -1.91 -0.62
CA ILE A 45 -1.51 -2.49 -0.61
C ILE A 45 -2.52 -1.35 -0.71
N LEU A 46 -3.30 -1.35 -1.78
CA LEU A 46 -4.39 -0.40 -1.99
C LEU A 46 -5.72 -1.09 -1.77
N THR A 47 -6.53 -0.53 -0.89
CA THR A 47 -7.87 -1.02 -0.59
C THR A 47 -8.87 0.09 -0.88
N LEU A 48 -9.84 -0.18 -1.76
CA LEU A 48 -10.88 0.79 -2.10
C LEU A 48 -12.26 0.15 -1.92
N PRO A 49 -13.25 0.93 -1.48
CA PRO A 49 -14.64 0.44 -1.41
C PRO A 49 -15.10 -0.02 -2.79
N SER A 50 -15.79 -1.14 -2.85
CA SER A 50 -16.26 -1.73 -4.09
C SER A 50 -17.58 -2.45 -3.89
N ASN A 51 -18.49 -2.30 -4.86
CA ASN A 51 -19.75 -3.01 -4.85
C ASN A 51 -20.04 -3.56 -6.25
N PRO A 52 -19.56 -4.77 -6.56
CA PRO A 52 -19.73 -5.35 -7.88
C PRO A 52 -21.17 -5.69 -8.25
N THR A 53 -22.09 -5.73 -7.28
CA THR A 53 -23.52 -5.96 -7.56
C THR A 53 -24.16 -4.84 -8.36
N THR A 54 -23.57 -3.64 -8.35
CA THR A 54 -24.03 -2.48 -9.12
C THR A 54 -23.50 -2.48 -10.55
N GLY A 55 -22.62 -3.40 -10.90
CA GLY A 55 -21.91 -3.43 -12.17
C GLY A 55 -20.71 -2.50 -12.25
N PHE A 56 -20.51 -1.65 -11.26
CA PHE A 56 -19.31 -0.80 -11.20
C PHE A 56 -18.06 -1.62 -10.92
N ARG A 57 -16.97 -1.20 -11.55
CA ARG A 57 -15.64 -1.81 -11.37
C ARG A 57 -14.60 -0.72 -11.28
N TRP A 58 -13.57 -0.98 -10.51
CA TRP A 58 -12.36 -0.17 -10.56
C TRP A 58 -11.54 -0.59 -11.78
N LEU A 59 -11.34 0.37 -12.67
CA LEU A 59 -10.54 0.18 -13.88
C LEU A 59 -9.23 0.92 -13.72
N THR A 60 -8.13 0.23 -13.90
CA THR A 60 -6.80 0.84 -13.84
C THR A 60 -6.51 1.55 -15.14
N GLN A 61 -6.44 2.88 -15.11
CA GLN A 61 -6.08 3.69 -16.27
C GLN A 61 -4.59 3.94 -16.37
N ASN A 62 -3.93 4.11 -15.23
CA ASN A 62 -2.49 4.21 -15.18
C ASN A 62 -1.98 3.36 -14.00
N PRO A 63 -1.29 2.25 -14.26
CA PRO A 63 -0.78 1.39 -13.21
C PRO A 63 0.58 1.84 -12.65
N ALA A 64 1.08 3.01 -13.04
CA ALA A 64 2.43 3.49 -12.67
C ALA A 64 3.51 2.44 -12.95
N GLN A 65 3.45 1.79 -14.09
CA GLN A 65 4.26 0.61 -14.42
C GLN A 65 5.77 0.88 -14.48
N ASP A 66 6.17 2.14 -14.59
CA ASP A 66 7.60 2.52 -14.58
C ASP A 66 8.22 2.38 -13.18
N ILE A 67 7.40 2.42 -12.15
CA ILE A 67 7.85 2.37 -10.74
C ILE A 67 7.22 1.24 -9.94
N LEU A 68 6.02 0.78 -10.31
CA LEU A 68 5.29 -0.27 -9.62
C LEU A 68 5.17 -1.52 -10.48
N ARG A 69 5.24 -2.67 -9.82
CA ARG A 69 4.93 -3.96 -10.43
C ARG A 69 3.73 -4.57 -9.72
N SER A 70 2.69 -4.94 -10.48
CA SER A 70 1.55 -5.65 -9.93
C SER A 70 1.96 -7.03 -9.39
N LEU A 71 1.50 -7.35 -8.19
CA LEU A 71 1.74 -8.64 -7.55
C LEU A 71 0.58 -9.63 -7.75
N GLY A 72 -0.40 -9.24 -8.52
CA GLY A 72 -1.55 -10.09 -8.83
C GLY A 72 -2.77 -9.28 -9.23
N PRO A 73 -3.85 -9.94 -9.61
CA PRO A 73 -5.10 -9.26 -9.94
C PRO A 73 -5.77 -8.69 -8.70
N GLU A 74 -6.77 -7.85 -8.93
CA GLU A 74 -7.68 -7.37 -7.90
C GLU A 74 -8.30 -8.54 -7.13
N VAL A 75 -8.34 -8.41 -5.81
CA VAL A 75 -9.05 -9.35 -4.93
C VAL A 75 -10.22 -8.62 -4.30
N TYR A 76 -11.42 -9.14 -4.53
CA TYR A 76 -12.62 -8.62 -3.89
C TYR A 76 -12.87 -9.36 -2.58
N ALA A 77 -13.11 -8.59 -1.51
CA ALA A 77 -13.46 -9.12 -0.19
C ALA A 77 -14.80 -8.56 0.24
N ASN A 78 -15.74 -9.44 0.56
CA ASN A 78 -16.96 -9.09 1.24
C ASN A 78 -16.65 -8.59 2.65
N GLY A 79 -17.22 -7.48 3.07
CA GLY A 79 -16.98 -6.87 4.39
C GLY A 79 -17.40 -7.70 5.60
N GLY A 80 -17.36 -9.02 5.53
CA GLY A 80 -17.63 -9.92 6.64
C GLY A 80 -19.11 -10.20 6.91
N ASN A 81 -20.03 -9.55 6.21
CA ASN A 81 -21.47 -9.75 6.42
C ASN A 81 -22.07 -10.46 5.21
N LYS A 82 -21.90 -11.79 5.20
CA LYS A 82 -22.38 -12.65 4.10
C LYS A 82 -23.91 -12.69 3.95
N GLU A 83 -24.65 -12.17 4.93
CA GLU A 83 -26.10 -12.20 4.97
C GLU A 83 -26.75 -10.99 4.28
N MET A 84 -25.99 -9.92 4.02
CA MET A 84 -26.50 -8.73 3.36
C MET A 84 -26.12 -8.71 1.89
N ILE A 85 -27.03 -9.18 1.04
CA ILE A 85 -26.88 -9.09 -0.42
C ILE A 85 -26.83 -7.62 -0.81
N GLY A 86 -25.78 -7.20 -1.52
CA GLY A 86 -25.64 -5.84 -2.04
C GLY A 86 -25.02 -4.84 -1.07
N SER A 87 -24.53 -5.28 0.10
CA SER A 87 -23.89 -4.37 1.07
C SER A 87 -22.53 -3.85 0.64
N GLY A 88 -21.95 -4.40 -0.44
CA GLY A 88 -20.63 -4.04 -0.89
C GLY A 88 -19.50 -4.64 -0.07
N GLY A 89 -18.30 -4.33 -0.44
CA GLY A 89 -17.08 -4.80 0.20
C GLY A 89 -15.91 -3.93 -0.21
N GLU A 90 -14.75 -4.55 -0.37
CA GLU A 90 -13.52 -3.88 -0.70
C GLU A 90 -12.80 -4.61 -1.83
N SER A 91 -12.18 -3.84 -2.70
CA SER A 91 -11.23 -4.35 -3.68
C SER A 91 -9.83 -4.03 -3.21
N VAL A 92 -8.95 -5.00 -3.33
CA VAL A 92 -7.56 -4.91 -2.86
C VAL A 92 -6.61 -5.21 -4.00
N TRP A 93 -5.62 -4.33 -4.18
CA TRP A 93 -4.52 -4.51 -5.13
C TRP A 93 -3.21 -4.48 -4.39
N ARG A 94 -2.25 -5.25 -4.86
CA ARG A 94 -0.90 -5.27 -4.32
C ARG A 94 0.11 -4.98 -5.40
N PHE A 95 1.05 -4.11 -5.04
CA PHE A 95 2.12 -3.68 -5.93
C PHE A 95 3.45 -3.75 -5.21
N LYS A 96 4.51 -4.01 -5.96
CA LYS A 96 5.87 -3.86 -5.48
C LYS A 96 6.44 -2.54 -6.01
N ALA A 97 7.05 -1.74 -5.12
CA ALA A 97 7.86 -0.61 -5.54
C ALA A 97 9.15 -1.16 -6.16
N ALA A 98 9.16 -1.27 -7.48
CA ALA A 98 10.17 -2.03 -8.20
C ALA A 98 11.36 -1.17 -8.64
N GLN A 99 11.13 0.11 -8.89
CA GLN A 99 12.13 0.98 -9.46
C GLN A 99 11.97 2.41 -8.97
N ALA A 100 13.08 3.09 -8.68
CA ALA A 100 13.06 4.50 -8.31
C ALA A 100 12.50 5.36 -9.45
N GLY A 101 11.74 6.37 -9.10
CA GLY A 101 11.11 7.28 -10.04
C GLY A 101 9.81 7.84 -9.50
N SER A 102 9.07 8.51 -10.38
CA SER A 102 7.77 9.10 -10.05
C SER A 102 6.72 8.67 -11.06
N GLY A 103 5.49 8.54 -10.60
CA GLY A 103 4.36 8.17 -11.45
C GLY A 103 3.03 8.40 -10.76
N HIS A 104 1.98 8.09 -11.48
CA HIS A 104 0.60 8.18 -10.97
C HIS A 104 -0.05 6.80 -11.05
N LEU A 105 -0.66 6.39 -9.95
CA LEU A 105 -1.57 5.26 -9.93
C LEU A 105 -2.98 5.84 -10.07
N LEU A 106 -3.57 5.68 -11.25
CA LEU A 106 -4.88 6.23 -11.58
C LEU A 106 -5.88 5.12 -11.81
N MET A 107 -6.95 5.16 -11.03
CA MET A 107 -8.04 4.20 -11.12
C MET A 107 -9.37 4.94 -11.16
N VAL A 108 -10.31 4.44 -11.95
CA VAL A 108 -11.65 5.01 -12.07
C VAL A 108 -12.70 3.96 -11.77
N TYR A 109 -13.76 4.39 -11.10
CA TYR A 109 -14.89 3.54 -10.73
C TYR A 109 -16.02 3.78 -11.72
N GLN A 110 -16.22 2.84 -12.63
CA GLN A 110 -17.14 2.95 -13.76
C GLN A 110 -17.85 1.63 -14.01
N GLN A 111 -18.94 1.72 -14.78
CA GLN A 111 -19.54 0.56 -15.42
C GLN A 111 -18.77 0.31 -16.73
N PRO A 112 -18.15 -0.87 -16.91
CA PRO A 112 -17.30 -1.12 -18.09
C PRO A 112 -17.98 -1.00 -19.44
N TRP A 113 -19.30 -1.19 -19.48
CA TRP A 113 -20.10 -1.07 -20.72
C TRP A 113 -20.50 0.36 -21.05
N ALA A 114 -20.24 1.31 -20.17
CA ALA A 114 -20.61 2.71 -20.34
C ALA A 114 -19.39 3.63 -20.15
N PRO A 115 -18.34 3.48 -21.00
CA PRO A 115 -17.12 4.26 -20.84
C PRO A 115 -17.30 5.75 -21.11
N GLU A 116 -18.38 6.14 -21.80
CA GLU A 116 -18.72 7.54 -22.07
C GLU A 116 -19.35 8.25 -20.87
N VAL A 117 -19.82 7.51 -19.88
CA VAL A 117 -20.35 8.08 -18.65
C VAL A 117 -19.20 8.44 -17.74
N PRO A 118 -19.17 9.67 -17.18
CA PRO A 118 -18.12 10.05 -16.24
C PRO A 118 -18.00 9.06 -15.07
N ALA A 119 -16.76 8.81 -14.64
CA ALA A 119 -16.51 7.92 -13.51
C ALA A 119 -17.20 8.45 -12.25
N GLU A 120 -17.82 7.54 -11.49
CA GLU A 120 -18.46 7.89 -10.23
C GLU A 120 -17.43 8.27 -9.16
N GLN A 121 -16.28 7.59 -9.17
CA GLN A 121 -15.17 7.87 -8.30
C GLN A 121 -13.87 7.77 -9.08
N THR A 122 -12.90 8.55 -8.64
CA THR A 122 -11.54 8.52 -9.19
C THR A 122 -10.55 8.45 -8.04
N PHE A 123 -9.59 7.56 -8.16
CA PHE A 123 -8.45 7.49 -7.27
C PHE A 123 -7.20 7.81 -8.08
N ASP A 124 -6.54 8.92 -7.75
CA ASP A 124 -5.32 9.37 -8.43
C ASP A 124 -4.24 9.61 -7.38
N CYS A 125 -3.26 8.74 -7.33
CA CYS A 125 -2.18 8.82 -6.36
C CYS A 125 -0.85 9.10 -7.03
N SER A 126 -0.30 10.28 -6.77
CA SER A 126 1.07 10.61 -7.12
C SER A 126 2.01 9.78 -6.23
N ILE A 127 2.88 9.01 -6.84
CA ILE A 127 3.79 8.12 -6.11
C ILE A 127 5.23 8.43 -6.50
N LYS A 128 6.08 8.52 -5.49
CA LYS A 128 7.51 8.62 -5.65
C LYS A 128 8.17 7.41 -4.99
N VAL A 129 9.02 6.72 -5.73
CA VAL A 129 9.84 5.61 -5.21
C VAL A 129 11.29 6.08 -5.14
N ASN A 130 11.88 5.92 -3.97
CA ASN A 130 13.29 6.27 -3.73
C ASN A 130 14.18 5.03 -3.67
#